data_bfd34dea796eff73a07723575cb163f1
#
_entry.id   bfd34dea796eff73a07723575cb163f1
#
_cell.length_a   1.000
_cell.length_b   1.000
_cell.length_c   1.000
_cell.angle_alpha   90.00
_cell.angle_beta   90.00
_cell.angle_gamma   90.00
#
_symmetry.space_group_name_H-M   'P 1'
#
loop_
_entity.id
_entity.type
_entity.pdbx_description
1 polymer ?
#
loop_
_entity_poly.entity_id
_entity_poly.type
_entity_poly.pdbx_seq_one_letter_code
_entity_poly.pdbx_strand_id
1 'polypeptide(L)'
;ACLVGSEMCIRDRKSSADYIIDTSTLLVRDLKQEIERIFEEDQSCNFYLTFVSFGFKYGIPTDADLVFDVRFLPNPFYIDDLKPLTGNDKPVFDYVMNSDTAKTFLYKLKDMLDFLIPNYITEGKNQLVIAIGCTGGKHRSVTLTNAIYSEFENSNYGCKKEHRDIEKDRLRNLCRFPEK
;
A
#
# COMPACT_ATOMS: atom_id res chain seq x y z
N ALA A 1 -17.38 12.70 44.47
CA ALA A 1 -16.18 11.95 44.92
C ALA A 1 -15.24 11.49 43.79
N CYS A 2 -15.70 11.57 42.52
CA CYS A 2 -14.90 11.06 41.39
C CYS A 2 -13.96 12.08 40.70
N LEU A 3 -14.08 13.38 40.99
CA LEU A 3 -13.31 14.44 40.34
C LEU A 3 -11.92 14.69 40.98
N VAL A 4 -11.76 14.43 42.27
CA VAL A 4 -10.49 14.62 42.98
C VAL A 4 -9.45 13.56 42.58
N GLY A 5 -9.86 12.35 42.23
CA GLY A 5 -8.99 11.28 41.74
C GLY A 5 -8.38 11.53 40.35
N SER A 6 -9.10 12.30 39.47
CA SER A 6 -8.63 12.59 38.13
C SER A 6 -7.52 13.64 38.07
N GLU A 7 -7.52 14.65 38.92
CA GLU A 7 -6.47 15.68 38.98
C GLU A 7 -5.14 15.12 39.53
N MET A 8 -5.18 14.27 40.56
CA MET A 8 -3.97 13.58 41.02
C MET A 8 -3.39 12.65 39.95
N CYS A 9 -4.23 11.89 39.25
CA CYS A 9 -3.79 11.04 38.14
C CYS A 9 -3.18 11.83 36.98
N ILE A 10 -3.69 13.02 36.66
CA ILE A 10 -3.14 13.89 35.63
C ILE A 10 -1.78 14.46 36.04
N ARG A 11 -1.64 14.88 37.30
CA ARG A 11 -0.38 15.42 37.83
C ARG A 11 0.71 14.34 37.88
N ASP A 12 0.37 13.14 38.31
CA ASP A 12 1.32 12.00 38.36
C ASP A 12 1.76 11.57 36.97
N ARG A 13 0.84 11.57 35.98
CA ARG A 13 1.18 11.29 34.57
C ARG A 13 2.06 12.38 33.96
N LYS A 14 1.81 13.66 34.28
CA LYS A 14 2.66 14.76 33.82
C LYS A 14 4.09 14.66 34.38
N SER A 15 4.25 14.23 35.64
CA SER A 15 5.58 14.08 36.26
C SER A 15 6.35 12.86 35.73
N SER A 16 5.67 11.89 35.13
CA SER A 16 6.26 10.66 34.57
C SER A 16 6.35 10.68 33.03
N ALA A 17 5.93 11.77 32.38
CA ALA A 17 5.95 11.89 30.94
C ALA A 17 7.26 12.51 30.46
N ASP A 18 7.91 11.90 29.50
CA ASP A 18 9.11 12.45 28.84
C ASP A 18 8.80 13.69 28.02
N TYR A 19 7.59 13.72 27.41
CA TYR A 19 7.12 14.85 26.62
C TYR A 19 5.67 15.21 26.96
N ILE A 20 5.36 16.50 27.00
CA ILE A 20 4.02 17.04 27.23
C ILE A 20 3.73 18.06 26.13
N ILE A 21 2.72 17.78 25.30
CA ILE A 21 2.27 18.70 24.23
C ILE A 21 0.94 19.30 24.64
N ASP A 22 0.88 20.63 24.75
CA ASP A 22 -0.37 21.35 24.93
C ASP A 22 -1.05 21.56 23.56
N THR A 23 -2.15 20.86 23.35
CA THR A 23 -2.91 20.88 22.09
C THR A 23 -4.01 21.94 22.06
N SER A 24 -4.16 22.77 23.11
CA SER A 24 -5.29 23.70 23.28
C SER A 24 -5.43 24.71 22.14
N THR A 25 -4.34 25.10 21.50
CA THR A 25 -4.30 26.10 20.43
C THR A 25 -3.66 25.60 19.14
N LEU A 26 -3.22 24.34 19.12
CA LEU A 26 -2.56 23.76 17.95
C LEU A 26 -3.57 23.30 16.91
N LEU A 27 -3.32 23.64 15.65
CA LEU A 27 -3.97 23.01 14.52
C LEU A 27 -3.44 21.59 14.37
N VAL A 28 -4.23 20.70 13.76
CA VAL A 28 -3.83 19.29 13.52
C VAL A 28 -2.49 19.20 12.78
N ARG A 29 -2.25 20.12 11.85
CA ARG A 29 -0.98 20.20 11.09
C ARG A 29 0.20 20.54 12.02
N ASP A 30 0.02 21.47 12.92
CA ASP A 30 1.08 21.93 13.83
C ASP A 30 1.38 20.86 14.89
N LEU A 31 0.35 20.16 15.39
CA LEU A 31 0.51 19.03 16.29
C LEU A 31 1.31 17.88 15.61
N LYS A 32 1.02 17.60 14.34
CA LYS A 32 1.77 16.61 13.58
C LYS A 32 3.25 16.97 13.47
N GLN A 33 3.56 18.22 13.13
CA GLN A 33 4.95 18.70 13.05
C GLN A 33 5.67 18.62 14.41
N GLU A 34 4.98 18.92 15.51
CA GLU A 34 5.58 18.86 16.85
C GLU A 34 5.86 17.39 17.26
N ILE A 35 4.95 16.47 16.93
CA ILE A 35 5.17 15.03 17.15
C ILE A 35 6.34 14.53 16.31
N GLU A 36 6.38 14.86 15.02
CA GLU A 36 7.50 14.52 14.14
C GLU A 36 8.83 15.04 14.70
N ARG A 37 8.90 16.29 15.15
CA ARG A 37 10.10 16.89 15.75
C ARG A 37 10.59 16.20 17.02
N ILE A 38 9.68 15.67 17.85
CA ILE A 38 10.02 14.99 19.11
C ILE A 38 10.55 13.57 18.84
N PHE A 39 10.01 12.88 17.83
CA PHE A 39 10.31 11.46 17.57
C PHE A 39 11.23 11.22 16.35
N GLU A 40 11.65 12.27 15.64
CA GLU A 40 12.63 12.16 14.56
C GLU A 40 14.07 12.02 15.11
N GLU A 41 14.42 10.83 15.57
CA GLU A 41 15.84 10.43 15.70
C GLU A 41 16.38 9.77 14.42
N ASP A 42 15.54 9.38 13.46
CA ASP A 42 15.96 8.76 12.20
C ASP A 42 15.27 9.43 10.99
N GLN A 43 15.98 10.38 10.37
CA GLN A 43 15.59 11.06 9.11
C GLN A 43 15.75 10.15 7.89
N SER A 44 15.13 9.00 7.82
CA SER A 44 15.32 8.21 6.59
C SER A 44 14.12 8.14 5.65
N CYS A 45 12.88 8.33 6.07
CA CYS A 45 11.75 8.26 5.13
C CYS A 45 10.51 9.02 5.62
N ASN A 46 10.35 10.28 5.22
CA ASN A 46 9.16 11.08 5.55
C ASN A 46 7.93 10.78 4.68
N PHE A 47 8.01 9.85 3.74
CA PHE A 47 6.92 9.51 2.83
C PHE A 47 6.88 8.01 2.56
N TYR A 48 5.69 7.40 2.69
CA TYR A 48 5.49 5.97 2.52
C TYR A 48 4.63 5.65 1.29
N LEU A 49 5.15 4.77 0.42
CA LEU A 49 4.46 4.22 -0.74
C LEU A 49 3.96 2.81 -0.42
N THR A 50 2.67 2.58 -0.53
CA THR A 50 2.09 1.25 -0.40
C THR A 50 1.49 0.81 -1.73
N PHE A 51 2.06 -0.24 -2.32
CA PHE A 51 1.56 -0.83 -3.56
C PHE A 51 0.68 -2.04 -3.23
N VAL A 52 -0.60 -1.98 -3.59
CA VAL A 52 -1.60 -3.03 -3.27
C VAL A 52 -2.09 -3.70 -4.54
N SER A 53 -1.90 -5.02 -4.67
CA SER A 53 -2.59 -5.77 -5.73
C SER A 53 -3.95 -6.25 -5.25
N PHE A 54 -4.99 -6.12 -6.08
CA PHE A 54 -6.34 -6.55 -5.75
C PHE A 54 -7.10 -7.14 -6.94
N GLY A 55 -8.22 -7.81 -6.63
CA GLY A 55 -9.17 -8.31 -7.61
C GLY A 55 -10.48 -7.52 -7.57
N PHE A 56 -10.90 -6.97 -8.72
CA PHE A 56 -12.18 -6.23 -8.82
C PHE A 56 -13.38 -7.03 -8.32
N LYS A 57 -13.36 -8.36 -8.46
CA LYS A 57 -14.43 -9.23 -7.94
C LYS A 57 -14.56 -9.24 -6.41
N TYR A 58 -13.56 -8.71 -5.70
CA TYR A 58 -13.55 -8.58 -4.24
C TYR A 58 -13.71 -7.13 -3.75
N GLY A 59 -14.00 -6.22 -4.67
CA GLY A 59 -14.13 -4.79 -4.39
C GLY A 59 -12.79 -4.04 -4.43
N ILE A 60 -12.86 -2.75 -4.66
CA ILE A 60 -11.72 -1.83 -4.62
C ILE A 60 -11.29 -1.62 -3.17
N PRO A 61 -9.98 -1.55 -2.86
CA PRO A 61 -9.52 -1.15 -1.53
C PRO A 61 -10.05 0.25 -1.18
N THR A 62 -10.63 0.41 0.00
CA THR A 62 -11.27 1.67 0.42
C THR A 62 -10.28 2.74 0.84
N ASP A 63 -9.06 2.34 1.13
CA ASP A 63 -7.93 3.17 1.54
C ASP A 63 -7.00 3.56 0.38
N ALA A 64 -7.34 3.15 -0.86
CA ALA A 64 -6.52 3.45 -2.03
C ALA A 64 -6.69 4.92 -2.47
N ASP A 65 -5.58 5.64 -2.59
CA ASP A 65 -5.54 6.99 -3.18
C ASP A 65 -5.59 6.95 -4.71
N LEU A 66 -4.88 5.99 -5.31
CA LEU A 66 -4.83 5.78 -6.76
C LEU A 66 -5.22 4.34 -7.09
N VAL A 67 -6.06 4.18 -8.11
CA VAL A 67 -6.54 2.86 -8.55
C VAL A 67 -6.30 2.69 -10.04
N PHE A 68 -5.57 1.62 -10.42
CA PHE A 68 -5.27 1.30 -11.82
C PHE A 68 -5.85 -0.05 -12.20
N ASP A 69 -6.57 -0.08 -13.33
CA ASP A 69 -7.10 -1.29 -13.92
C ASP A 69 -6.12 -1.85 -14.95
N VAL A 70 -5.63 -3.07 -14.72
CA VAL A 70 -4.70 -3.77 -15.63
C VAL A 70 -5.34 -4.97 -16.33
N ARG A 71 -6.67 -5.01 -16.46
CA ARG A 71 -7.39 -6.11 -17.14
C ARG A 71 -7.16 -6.17 -18.65
N PHE A 72 -6.68 -5.10 -19.25
CA PHE A 72 -6.32 -5.03 -20.67
C PHE A 72 -5.04 -5.82 -21.01
N LEU A 73 -4.22 -6.22 -20.01
CA LEU A 73 -3.00 -6.99 -20.20
C LEU A 73 -3.31 -8.46 -20.54
N PRO A 74 -2.36 -9.18 -21.19
CA PRO A 74 -2.49 -10.60 -21.46
C PRO A 74 -2.88 -11.39 -20.22
N ASN A 75 -3.85 -12.30 -20.36
CA ASN A 75 -4.41 -13.01 -19.22
C ASN A 75 -3.85 -14.43 -19.08
N PRO A 76 -2.98 -14.69 -18.08
CA PRO A 76 -2.40 -16.02 -17.86
C PRO A 76 -3.43 -17.11 -17.55
N PHE A 77 -4.64 -16.73 -17.14
CA PHE A 77 -5.72 -17.67 -16.81
C PHE A 77 -6.12 -18.59 -17.97
N TYR A 78 -5.91 -18.17 -19.22
CA TYR A 78 -6.25 -18.95 -20.41
C TYR A 78 -5.15 -19.94 -20.81
N ILE A 79 -4.03 -20.00 -20.10
CA ILE A 79 -2.93 -20.93 -20.31
C ILE A 79 -2.94 -21.94 -19.16
N ASP A 80 -3.16 -23.21 -19.45
CA ASP A 80 -3.36 -24.25 -18.43
C ASP A 80 -2.19 -24.36 -17.46
N ASP A 81 -0.94 -24.22 -17.94
CA ASP A 81 0.28 -24.27 -17.13
C ASP A 81 0.44 -23.04 -16.21
N LEU A 82 -0.11 -21.89 -16.59
CA LEU A 82 0.02 -20.64 -15.82
C LEU A 82 -1.17 -20.40 -14.88
N LYS A 83 -2.31 -20.99 -15.17
CA LYS A 83 -3.55 -20.82 -14.41
C LYS A 83 -3.43 -21.15 -12.92
N PRO A 84 -2.77 -22.26 -12.47
CA PRO A 84 -2.59 -22.55 -11.06
C PRO A 84 -1.62 -21.60 -10.36
N LEU A 85 -0.66 -21.03 -11.08
CA LEU A 85 0.40 -20.16 -10.59
C LEU A 85 -0.13 -18.76 -10.21
N THR A 86 0.77 -17.93 -9.70
CA THR A 86 0.48 -16.54 -9.28
C THR A 86 1.41 -15.56 -9.99
N GLY A 87 1.16 -14.26 -9.89
CA GLY A 87 2.07 -13.25 -10.43
C GLY A 87 3.42 -13.15 -9.72
N ASN A 88 3.62 -13.86 -8.61
CA ASN A 88 4.92 -14.02 -7.95
C ASN A 88 5.79 -15.08 -8.64
N ASP A 89 5.16 -15.98 -9.40
CA ASP A 89 5.87 -17.06 -10.08
C ASP A 89 6.47 -16.53 -11.39
N LYS A 90 7.76 -16.82 -11.60
CA LYS A 90 8.51 -16.33 -12.76
C LYS A 90 7.83 -16.58 -14.11
N PRO A 91 7.26 -17.77 -14.42
CA PRO A 91 6.59 -18.01 -15.70
C PRO A 91 5.42 -17.07 -15.96
N VAL A 92 4.64 -16.74 -14.92
CA VAL A 92 3.52 -15.79 -15.00
C VAL A 92 4.03 -14.37 -15.16
N PHE A 93 5.04 -14.00 -14.38
CA PHE A 93 5.68 -12.69 -14.46
C PHE A 93 6.23 -12.43 -15.86
N ASP A 94 7.02 -13.37 -16.39
CA ASP A 94 7.62 -13.25 -17.73
C ASP A 94 6.54 -13.18 -18.82
N TYR A 95 5.49 -13.99 -18.73
CA TYR A 95 4.38 -13.96 -19.68
C TYR A 95 3.68 -12.60 -19.75
N VAL A 96 3.38 -11.99 -18.61
CA VAL A 96 2.71 -10.69 -18.57
C VAL A 96 3.68 -9.58 -19.00
N MET A 97 4.92 -9.59 -18.51
CA MET A 97 5.90 -8.52 -18.76
C MET A 97 6.56 -8.58 -20.14
N ASN A 98 6.48 -9.72 -20.86
CA ASN A 98 6.92 -9.80 -22.26
C ASN A 98 6.02 -8.98 -23.21
N SER A 99 4.81 -8.61 -22.79
CA SER A 99 3.93 -7.74 -23.57
C SER A 99 4.47 -6.31 -23.62
N ASP A 100 4.57 -5.74 -24.83
CA ASP A 100 4.95 -4.33 -25.01
C ASP A 100 3.95 -3.38 -24.33
N THR A 101 2.68 -3.77 -24.27
CA THR A 101 1.64 -3.03 -23.55
C THR A 101 1.93 -2.96 -22.05
N ALA A 102 2.41 -4.06 -21.44
CA ALA A 102 2.77 -4.08 -20.02
C ALA A 102 3.98 -3.19 -19.72
N LYS A 103 5.01 -3.26 -20.56
CA LYS A 103 6.21 -2.42 -20.45
C LYS A 103 5.87 -0.94 -20.61
N THR A 104 5.07 -0.61 -21.62
CA THR A 104 4.62 0.76 -21.87
C THR A 104 3.79 1.29 -20.70
N PHE A 105 2.89 0.48 -20.15
CA PHE A 105 2.08 0.85 -19.00
C PHE A 105 2.94 1.08 -17.76
N LEU A 106 3.88 0.17 -17.47
CA LEU A 106 4.80 0.31 -16.33
C LEU A 106 5.61 1.61 -16.43
N TYR A 107 6.16 1.91 -17.62
CA TYR A 107 6.91 3.14 -17.85
C TYR A 107 6.06 4.39 -17.59
N LYS A 108 4.84 4.44 -18.15
CA LYS A 108 3.92 5.57 -17.96
C LYS A 108 3.46 5.71 -16.51
N LEU A 109 3.22 4.58 -15.83
CA LEU A 109 2.84 4.57 -14.42
C LEU A 109 3.96 5.12 -13.56
N LYS A 110 5.20 4.69 -13.80
CA LYS A 110 6.38 5.20 -13.11
C LYS A 110 6.53 6.71 -13.31
N ASP A 111 6.51 7.18 -14.56
CA ASP A 111 6.62 8.60 -14.92
C ASP A 111 5.55 9.45 -14.22
N MET A 112 4.31 8.96 -14.20
CA MET A 112 3.22 9.62 -13.49
C MET A 112 3.45 9.66 -11.97
N LEU A 113 3.92 8.57 -11.35
CA LEU A 113 4.21 8.54 -9.92
C LEU A 113 5.38 9.44 -9.56
N ASP A 114 6.45 9.46 -10.38
CA ASP A 114 7.58 10.36 -10.21
C ASP A 114 7.16 11.85 -10.24
N PHE A 115 6.13 12.17 -11.02
CA PHE A 115 5.51 13.50 -11.03
C PHE A 115 4.61 13.75 -9.82
N LEU A 116 3.75 12.79 -9.45
CA LEU A 116 2.73 12.97 -8.42
C LEU A 116 3.29 12.99 -6.99
N ILE A 117 4.28 12.14 -6.69
CA ILE A 117 4.82 11.99 -5.34
C ILE A 117 5.35 13.30 -4.75
N PRO A 118 6.21 14.08 -5.43
CA PRO A 118 6.68 15.37 -4.91
C PRO A 118 5.54 16.36 -4.66
N ASN A 119 4.51 16.35 -5.53
CA ASN A 119 3.35 17.23 -5.38
C ASN A 119 2.49 16.85 -4.16
N TYR A 120 2.30 15.56 -3.89
CA TYR A 120 1.61 15.08 -2.70
C TYR A 120 2.39 15.37 -1.41
N ILE A 121 3.71 15.26 -1.43
CA ILE A 121 4.56 15.66 -0.29
C ILE A 121 4.41 17.16 -0.03
N THR A 122 4.41 18.00 -1.06
CA THR A 122 4.21 19.44 -0.94
C THR A 122 2.84 19.79 -0.37
N GLU A 123 1.80 19.02 -0.71
CA GLU A 123 0.44 19.14 -0.15
C GLU A 123 0.34 18.71 1.32
N GLY A 124 1.38 18.04 1.84
CA GLY A 124 1.44 17.56 3.23
C GLY A 124 0.97 16.13 3.44
N LYS A 125 0.82 15.33 2.37
CA LYS A 125 0.67 13.88 2.53
C LYS A 125 1.99 13.26 3.01
N ASN A 126 1.89 12.23 3.83
CA ASN A 126 3.02 11.42 4.29
C ASN A 126 2.94 9.97 3.81
N GLN A 127 1.84 9.59 3.15
CA GLN A 127 1.67 8.27 2.55
C GLN A 127 0.83 8.34 1.28
N LEU A 128 1.05 7.37 0.40
CA LEU A 128 0.29 7.18 -0.83
C LEU A 128 0.01 5.69 -1.04
N VAL A 129 -1.26 5.32 -1.15
CA VAL A 129 -1.69 3.96 -1.41
C VAL A 129 -2.08 3.80 -2.87
N ILE A 130 -1.33 2.98 -3.60
CA ILE A 130 -1.49 2.74 -5.03
C ILE A 130 -2.02 1.33 -5.24
N ALA A 131 -3.27 1.21 -5.68
CA ALA A 131 -3.95 -0.05 -5.90
C ALA A 131 -3.94 -0.45 -7.38
N ILE A 132 -3.45 -1.66 -7.69
CA ILE A 132 -3.41 -2.22 -9.04
C ILE A 132 -4.38 -3.41 -9.10
N GLY A 133 -5.41 -3.31 -9.95
CA GLY A 133 -6.51 -4.26 -10.00
C GLY A 133 -6.55 -5.09 -11.29
N CYS A 134 -6.75 -6.41 -11.14
CA CYS A 134 -7.21 -7.26 -12.23
C CYS A 134 -8.50 -8.00 -11.84
N THR A 135 -9.01 -8.91 -12.65
CA THR A 135 -10.28 -9.58 -12.35
C THR A 135 -10.25 -10.34 -11.02
N GLY A 136 -9.26 -11.19 -10.82
CA GLY A 136 -9.15 -12.07 -9.64
C GLY A 136 -8.10 -11.68 -8.60
N GLY A 137 -7.22 -10.72 -8.89
CA GLY A 137 -6.18 -10.31 -7.94
C GLY A 137 -5.00 -11.29 -7.80
N LYS A 138 -4.85 -12.26 -8.74
CA LYS A 138 -3.88 -13.36 -8.60
C LYS A 138 -2.69 -13.27 -9.56
N HIS A 139 -2.90 -12.85 -10.80
CA HIS A 139 -1.88 -12.88 -11.86
C HIS A 139 -1.40 -11.46 -12.23
N ARG A 140 -2.09 -10.78 -13.17
CA ARG A 140 -1.69 -9.50 -13.78
C ARG A 140 -1.44 -8.39 -12.75
N SER A 141 -2.36 -8.21 -11.80
CA SER A 141 -2.20 -7.21 -10.74
C SER A 141 -0.99 -7.49 -9.86
N VAL A 142 -0.77 -8.74 -9.46
CA VAL A 142 0.39 -9.15 -8.65
C VAL A 142 1.69 -8.89 -9.42
N THR A 143 1.75 -9.29 -10.70
CA THR A 143 2.92 -9.05 -11.57
C THR A 143 3.25 -7.57 -11.67
N LEU A 144 2.26 -6.71 -11.99
CA LEU A 144 2.48 -5.28 -12.14
C LEU A 144 2.83 -4.59 -10.81
N THR A 145 2.22 -5.04 -9.71
CA THR A 145 2.57 -4.54 -8.37
C THR A 145 4.02 -4.88 -8.02
N ASN A 146 4.49 -6.09 -8.32
CA ASN A 146 5.89 -6.45 -8.11
C ASN A 146 6.82 -5.60 -8.99
N ALA A 147 6.48 -5.42 -10.28
CA ALA A 147 7.30 -4.65 -11.21
C ALA A 147 7.43 -3.18 -10.78
N ILE A 148 6.32 -2.51 -10.45
CA ILE A 148 6.39 -1.10 -10.02
C ILE A 148 7.04 -0.95 -8.64
N TYR A 149 6.83 -1.89 -7.71
CA TYR A 149 7.50 -1.88 -6.41
C TYR A 149 9.03 -1.91 -6.59
N SER A 150 9.56 -2.77 -7.48
CA SER A 150 10.99 -2.87 -7.73
C SER A 150 11.60 -1.57 -8.30
N GLU A 151 10.81 -0.73 -8.99
CA GLU A 151 11.25 0.59 -9.46
C GLU A 151 11.44 1.61 -8.33
N PHE A 152 10.71 1.45 -7.21
CA PHE A 152 10.73 2.36 -6.06
C PHE A 152 11.43 1.78 -4.82
N GLU A 153 11.75 0.49 -4.78
CA GLU A 153 12.36 -0.20 -3.63
C GLU A 153 13.64 0.46 -3.12
N ASN A 154 14.44 1.02 -4.05
CA ASN A 154 15.69 1.70 -3.73
C ASN A 154 15.56 3.25 -3.73
N SER A 155 14.33 3.76 -3.71
CA SER A 155 14.09 5.21 -3.60
C SER A 155 14.28 5.71 -2.17
N ASN A 156 14.28 7.04 -2.01
CA ASN A 156 14.33 7.67 -0.68
C ASN A 156 12.99 7.60 0.08
N TYR A 157 12.02 6.82 -0.42
CA TYR A 157 10.70 6.64 0.18
C TYR A 157 10.62 5.30 0.91
N GLY A 158 9.86 5.24 2.00
CA GLY A 158 9.49 3.97 2.61
C GLY A 158 8.54 3.21 1.68
N CYS A 159 8.91 2.01 1.22
CA CYS A 159 8.11 1.25 0.27
C CYS A 159 7.59 -0.05 0.88
N LYS A 160 6.29 -0.30 0.70
CA LYS A 160 5.62 -1.56 1.08
C LYS A 160 4.83 -2.10 -0.11
N LYS A 161 4.80 -3.42 -0.28
CA LYS A 161 3.87 -4.08 -1.20
C LYS A 161 2.98 -5.06 -0.46
N GLU A 162 1.74 -5.19 -0.95
CA GLU A 162 0.73 -6.08 -0.39
C GLU A 162 -0.09 -6.73 -1.50
N HIS A 163 -0.36 -8.03 -1.36
CA HIS A 163 -1.21 -8.78 -2.29
C HIS A 163 -2.49 -9.20 -1.57
N ARG A 164 -3.49 -8.30 -1.55
CA ARG A 164 -4.71 -8.45 -0.75
C ARG A 164 -5.52 -9.71 -1.06
N ASP A 165 -5.60 -10.09 -2.33
CA ASP A 165 -6.56 -11.10 -2.80
C ASP A 165 -5.90 -12.36 -3.40
N ILE A 166 -4.58 -12.49 -3.34
CA ILE A 166 -3.84 -13.57 -4.00
C ILE A 166 -4.29 -14.98 -3.57
N GLU A 167 -4.65 -15.16 -2.29
CA GLU A 167 -5.06 -16.44 -1.73
C GLU A 167 -6.58 -16.67 -1.71
N LYS A 168 -7.40 -15.64 -1.96
CA LYS A 168 -8.86 -15.72 -1.81
C LYS A 168 -9.52 -16.75 -2.73
N ASP A 169 -9.01 -16.94 -3.93
CA ASP A 169 -9.53 -17.96 -4.85
C ASP A 169 -9.24 -19.39 -4.36
N ARG A 170 -8.07 -19.61 -3.76
CA ARG A 170 -7.68 -20.90 -3.18
C ARG A 170 -8.59 -21.24 -2.00
N LEU A 171 -8.79 -20.31 -1.08
CA LEU A 171 -9.67 -20.49 0.08
C LEU A 171 -11.12 -20.76 -0.33
N ARG A 172 -11.62 -20.05 -1.36
CA ARG A 172 -12.98 -20.24 -1.86
C ARG A 172 -13.20 -21.62 -2.49
N ASN A 173 -12.19 -22.18 -3.17
CA ASN A 173 -12.26 -23.52 -3.74
C ASN A 173 -12.22 -24.62 -2.68
N LEU A 174 -11.44 -24.44 -1.61
CA LEU A 174 -11.43 -25.35 -0.45
C LEU A 174 -12.78 -25.38 0.28
N CYS A 175 -13.45 -24.24 0.41
CA CYS A 175 -14.79 -24.17 1.02
C CYS A 175 -15.90 -24.77 0.14
N ARG A 176 -15.70 -24.87 -1.18
CA ARG A 176 -16.71 -25.44 -2.11
C ARG A 176 -16.68 -26.96 -2.21
N PHE A 177 -15.55 -27.58 -1.94
CA PHE A 177 -15.35 -29.02 -1.97
C PHE A 177 -14.61 -29.43 -0.69
N PRO A 178 -15.33 -29.63 0.47
CA PRO A 178 -14.73 -30.36 1.57
C PRO A 178 -14.39 -31.75 1.03
N GLU A 179 -13.12 -32.13 1.07
CA GLU A 179 -12.66 -33.46 0.72
C GLU A 179 -13.47 -34.48 1.52
N LYS A 180 -14.08 -35.45 0.80
CA LYS A 180 -14.82 -36.58 1.38
C LYS A 180 -13.84 -37.63 1.90
#